data_823344a9d3efb6e900a77d4749d7c968
#
_entry.id   823344a9d3efb6e900a77d4749d7c968
#
_cell.length_a   1.000
_cell.length_b   1.000
_cell.length_c   1.000
_cell.angle_alpha   90.00
_cell.angle_beta   90.00
_cell.angle_gamma   90.00
#
_symmetry.space_group_name_H-M   'P 1'
#
loop_
_entity.id
_entity.type
_entity.pdbx_description
1 polymer ?
#
loop_
_entity_poly.entity_id
_entity_poly.type
_entity_poly.pdbx_seq_one_letter_code
_entity_poly.pdbx_strand_id
1 'polypeptide(L)'
;MTEINWKDNLRIAWFGNFLTGASISLVVPFMPIFVENLGVESEQVAFYAGLAISVSAISAALFSPIWGILADKYGRKPMMIRAGLAMTITMGGLAFVPNIYWLIFLRLLNGLFAGFVPNATALIASQVPKEKSGTALGTLSTGVVAGTLTGPFIGGFIAELFGIRTVFLLVGSFLFLAAVLTICFIKEEFQPVAKEKAIPTKELFTSVKYPYLLVNLFLTSFVIQFSAQSIGPILALYVRELGQTENLLFVSGLIVSSMGFSSMISAGVMGKLGDKVGNHRLLVVAQFYSVIIYLLCANASSPLQLGLYRFLFGLGTGALIPGVNALLSKITPKAGISRVFAFNQVFFYLGGVVGPMAGSAVAGQFGYHAVFYATSLCVAFSCLFNLLQFRTLLKVKEI
;
A
#
# COMPACT_ATOMS: atom_id res chain seq x y z
N MET A 1 26.53 -15.96 -25.47
CA MET A 1 25.76 -15.26 -24.42
C MET A 1 24.28 -15.56 -24.67
N THR A 2 23.60 -16.24 -23.76
CA THR A 2 22.15 -16.50 -23.92
C THR A 2 21.43 -15.17 -23.72
N GLU A 3 20.80 -14.63 -24.77
CA GLU A 3 19.98 -13.41 -24.66
C GLU A 3 19.01 -13.54 -23.49
N ILE A 4 19.02 -12.53 -22.60
CA ILE A 4 18.09 -12.50 -21.48
C ILE A 4 16.68 -12.29 -22.02
N ASN A 5 15.84 -13.31 -21.88
CA ASN A 5 14.43 -13.17 -22.21
C ASN A 5 13.71 -12.40 -21.08
N TRP A 6 13.53 -11.09 -21.26
CA TRP A 6 12.84 -10.24 -20.29
C TRP A 6 11.41 -10.70 -19.96
N LYS A 7 10.73 -11.43 -20.88
CA LYS A 7 9.37 -11.96 -20.64
C LYS A 7 9.38 -13.04 -19.56
N ASP A 8 10.40 -13.90 -19.53
CA ASP A 8 10.52 -14.94 -18.51
C ASP A 8 10.85 -14.31 -17.15
N ASN A 9 11.77 -13.34 -17.12
CA ASN A 9 12.02 -12.55 -15.91
C ASN A 9 10.76 -11.82 -15.43
N LEU A 10 9.95 -11.25 -16.33
CA LEU A 10 8.69 -10.60 -16.00
C LEU A 10 7.70 -11.58 -15.33
N ARG A 11 7.56 -12.79 -15.85
CA ARG A 11 6.67 -13.82 -15.27
C ARG A 11 7.08 -14.19 -13.84
N ILE A 12 8.38 -14.43 -13.65
CA ILE A 12 8.93 -14.79 -12.34
C ILE A 12 8.82 -13.61 -11.36
N ALA A 13 9.17 -12.41 -11.79
CA ALA A 13 9.05 -11.20 -10.98
C ALA A 13 7.58 -10.89 -10.65
N TRP A 14 6.64 -11.13 -11.56
CA TRP A 14 5.21 -11.00 -11.31
C TRP A 14 4.75 -11.93 -10.18
N PHE A 15 5.16 -13.20 -10.24
CA PHE A 15 4.80 -14.18 -9.21
C PHE A 15 5.47 -13.85 -7.87
N GLY A 16 6.74 -13.43 -7.87
CA GLY A 16 7.42 -12.93 -6.67
C GLY A 16 6.73 -11.71 -6.05
N ASN A 17 6.28 -10.78 -6.88
CA ASN A 17 5.49 -9.62 -6.45
C ASN A 17 4.12 -10.02 -5.90
N PHE A 18 3.45 -11.01 -6.50
CA PHE A 18 2.21 -11.58 -5.98
C PHE A 18 2.41 -12.17 -4.57
N LEU A 19 3.41 -13.02 -4.39
CA LEU A 19 3.74 -13.63 -3.10
C LEU A 19 4.10 -12.56 -2.05
N THR A 20 4.89 -11.55 -2.43
CA THR A 20 5.27 -10.45 -1.53
C THR A 20 4.06 -9.58 -1.16
N GLY A 21 3.20 -9.24 -2.13
CA GLY A 21 1.97 -8.49 -1.90
C GLY A 21 1.00 -9.23 -0.99
N ALA A 22 0.80 -10.53 -1.23
CA ALA A 22 0.01 -11.39 -0.36
C ALA A 22 0.59 -11.42 1.07
N SER A 23 1.91 -11.59 1.20
CA SER A 23 2.60 -11.63 2.49
C SER A 23 2.41 -10.36 3.32
N ILE A 24 2.43 -9.20 2.69
CA ILE A 24 2.23 -7.91 3.38
C ILE A 24 0.79 -7.80 3.89
N SER A 25 -0.19 -8.15 3.06
CA SER A 25 -1.60 -7.95 3.36
C SER A 25 -2.23 -9.04 4.23
N LEU A 26 -1.69 -10.26 4.19
CA LEU A 26 -2.13 -11.40 5.00
C LEU A 26 -2.18 -11.09 6.50
N VAL A 27 -1.26 -10.29 7.00
CA VAL A 27 -1.00 -10.09 8.43
C VAL A 27 -1.75 -8.90 9.01
N VAL A 28 -1.92 -7.84 8.22
CA VAL A 28 -2.41 -6.53 8.72
C VAL A 28 -3.75 -6.61 9.46
N PRO A 29 -4.79 -7.28 8.95
CA PRO A 29 -6.10 -7.31 9.61
C PRO A 29 -6.10 -8.07 10.93
N PHE A 30 -5.15 -9.02 11.09
CA PHE A 30 -5.10 -9.94 12.23
C PHE A 30 -4.09 -9.52 13.29
N MET A 31 -3.34 -8.45 13.03
CA MET A 31 -2.32 -7.94 13.97
C MET A 31 -2.89 -7.65 15.37
N PRO A 32 -4.08 -7.02 15.52
CA PRO A 32 -4.65 -6.79 16.85
C PRO A 32 -4.92 -8.09 17.62
N ILE A 33 -5.53 -9.07 16.97
CA ILE A 33 -5.83 -10.37 17.60
C ILE A 33 -4.52 -11.09 17.99
N PHE A 34 -3.48 -10.96 17.17
CA PHE A 34 -2.18 -11.52 17.51
C PHE A 34 -1.53 -10.82 18.71
N VAL A 35 -1.62 -9.49 18.78
CA VAL A 35 -1.13 -8.69 19.93
C VAL A 35 -1.87 -9.07 21.21
N GLU A 36 -3.19 -9.26 21.14
CA GLU A 36 -4.01 -9.75 22.26
C GLU A 36 -3.54 -11.13 22.73
N ASN A 37 -3.27 -12.06 21.80
CA ASN A 37 -2.75 -13.41 22.10
C ASN A 37 -1.33 -13.41 22.72
N LEU A 38 -0.59 -12.30 22.63
CA LEU A 38 0.70 -12.11 23.31
C LEU A 38 0.55 -11.57 24.74
N GLY A 39 -0.69 -11.45 25.25
CA GLY A 39 -0.98 -11.04 26.62
C GLY A 39 -0.96 -9.52 26.86
N VAL A 40 -1.14 -8.73 25.80
CA VAL A 40 -1.29 -7.27 25.92
C VAL A 40 -2.70 -6.93 26.41
N GLU A 41 -2.80 -5.99 27.35
CA GLU A 41 -4.08 -5.50 27.89
C GLU A 41 -4.97 -4.92 26.79
N SER A 42 -6.28 -5.20 26.86
CA SER A 42 -7.26 -4.86 25.82
C SER A 42 -7.23 -3.39 25.39
N GLU A 43 -6.99 -2.47 26.37
CA GLU A 43 -6.88 -1.02 26.11
C GLU A 43 -5.67 -0.66 25.24
N GLN A 44 -4.61 -1.43 25.28
CA GLN A 44 -3.35 -1.18 24.57
C GLN A 44 -3.22 -1.97 23.25
N VAL A 45 -4.09 -2.95 23.02
CA VAL A 45 -4.02 -3.83 21.83
C VAL A 45 -4.01 -3.02 20.52
N ALA A 46 -4.92 -2.08 20.38
CA ALA A 46 -5.00 -1.26 19.17
C ALA A 46 -3.71 -0.46 18.95
N PHE A 47 -3.17 0.16 20.02
CA PHE A 47 -1.93 0.94 19.98
C PHE A 47 -0.73 0.08 19.53
N TYR A 48 -0.50 -1.07 20.14
CA TYR A 48 0.62 -1.93 19.77
C TYR A 48 0.46 -2.55 18.38
N ALA A 49 -0.76 -2.84 17.95
CA ALA A 49 -1.03 -3.30 16.59
C ALA A 49 -0.67 -2.22 15.55
N GLY A 50 -1.09 -0.98 15.78
CA GLY A 50 -0.72 0.16 14.93
C GLY A 50 0.78 0.42 14.93
N LEU A 51 1.42 0.37 16.11
CA LEU A 51 2.87 0.54 16.26
C LEU A 51 3.64 -0.54 15.48
N ALA A 52 3.23 -1.81 15.58
CA ALA A 52 3.86 -2.92 14.87
C ALA A 52 3.81 -2.73 13.33
N ILE A 53 2.72 -2.17 12.81
CA ILE A 53 2.59 -1.88 11.38
C ILE A 53 3.46 -0.68 11.00
N SER A 54 3.37 0.40 11.75
CA SER A 54 4.06 1.66 11.45
C SER A 54 5.57 1.57 11.59
N VAL A 55 6.09 0.84 12.57
CA VAL A 55 7.54 0.69 12.78
C VAL A 55 8.20 0.00 11.58
N SER A 56 7.53 -0.97 10.96
CA SER A 56 7.99 -1.60 9.72
C SER A 56 8.04 -0.60 8.57
N ALA A 57 7.01 0.24 8.42
CA ALA A 57 6.94 1.22 7.35
C ALA A 57 7.97 2.34 7.52
N ILE A 58 8.17 2.82 8.75
CA ILE A 58 9.21 3.82 9.09
C ILE A 58 10.60 3.28 8.76
N SER A 59 10.90 2.09 9.24
CA SER A 59 12.21 1.47 9.02
C SER A 59 12.44 1.22 7.51
N ALA A 60 11.44 0.75 6.77
CA ALA A 60 11.54 0.60 5.31
C ALA A 60 11.81 1.94 4.61
N ALA A 61 11.13 3.02 5.01
CA ALA A 61 11.33 4.35 4.44
C ALA A 61 12.75 4.88 4.69
N LEU A 62 13.27 4.72 5.91
CA LEU A 62 14.61 5.18 6.29
C LEU A 62 15.73 4.41 5.57
N PHE A 63 15.59 3.11 5.39
CA PHE A 63 16.63 2.26 4.81
C PHE A 63 16.51 2.05 3.30
N SER A 64 15.35 2.34 2.69
CA SER A 64 15.12 2.22 1.24
C SER A 64 16.17 2.97 0.39
N PRO A 65 16.60 4.22 0.70
CA PRO A 65 17.63 4.90 -0.08
C PRO A 65 18.98 4.18 -0.05
N ILE A 66 19.36 3.61 1.10
CA ILE A 66 20.62 2.87 1.26
C ILE A 66 20.60 1.63 0.37
N TRP A 67 19.50 0.89 0.39
CA TRP A 67 19.33 -0.30 -0.44
C TRP A 67 19.25 0.05 -1.95
N GLY A 68 18.70 1.22 -2.30
CA GLY A 68 18.71 1.75 -3.65
C GLY A 68 20.13 1.96 -4.18
N ILE A 69 20.98 2.61 -3.39
CA ILE A 69 22.40 2.85 -3.72
C ILE A 69 23.15 1.52 -3.88
N LEU A 70 22.90 0.56 -2.98
CA LEU A 70 23.52 -0.78 -3.06
C LEU A 70 23.02 -1.55 -4.29
N ALA A 71 21.74 -1.40 -4.66
CA ALA A 71 21.18 -2.00 -5.86
C ALA A 71 21.81 -1.43 -7.15
N ASP A 72 22.14 -0.14 -7.17
CA ASP A 72 22.85 0.50 -8.29
C ASP A 72 24.32 0.06 -8.38
N LYS A 73 24.90 -0.41 -7.26
CA LYS A 73 26.31 -0.86 -7.19
C LYS A 73 26.47 -2.37 -7.44
N TYR A 74 25.54 -3.19 -6.95
CA TYR A 74 25.67 -4.65 -6.91
C TYR A 74 24.64 -5.39 -7.77
N GLY A 75 23.66 -4.69 -8.34
CA GLY A 75 22.58 -5.26 -9.14
C GLY A 75 21.27 -5.43 -8.39
N ARG A 76 20.20 -5.61 -9.14
CA ARG A 76 18.82 -5.72 -8.61
C ARG A 76 18.51 -7.13 -8.10
N LYS A 77 18.97 -8.17 -8.81
CA LYS A 77 18.76 -9.57 -8.42
C LYS A 77 19.32 -9.88 -7.02
N PRO A 78 20.58 -9.56 -6.67
CA PRO A 78 21.09 -9.77 -5.31
C PRO A 78 20.26 -9.04 -4.23
N MET A 79 19.75 -7.84 -4.54
CA MET A 79 18.92 -7.10 -3.60
C MET A 79 17.53 -7.72 -3.41
N MET A 80 16.94 -8.30 -4.46
CA MET A 80 15.70 -9.09 -4.35
C MET A 80 15.90 -10.33 -3.49
N ILE A 81 16.99 -11.09 -3.71
CA ILE A 81 17.32 -12.28 -2.93
C ILE A 81 17.51 -11.93 -1.45
N ARG A 82 18.33 -10.91 -1.17
CA ARG A 82 18.53 -10.41 0.20
C ARG A 82 17.21 -10.06 0.88
N ALA A 83 16.36 -9.27 0.19
CA ALA A 83 15.07 -8.86 0.73
C ALA A 83 14.18 -10.08 1.01
N GLY A 84 14.05 -10.99 0.04
CA GLY A 84 13.24 -12.19 0.18
C GLY A 84 13.68 -13.08 1.35
N LEU A 85 14.98 -13.39 1.46
CA LEU A 85 15.51 -14.22 2.53
C LEU A 85 15.40 -13.56 3.91
N ALA A 86 15.76 -12.29 4.03
CA ALA A 86 15.65 -11.56 5.30
C ALA A 86 14.19 -11.41 5.76
N MET A 87 13.28 -11.10 4.83
CA MET A 87 11.86 -11.03 5.13
C MET A 87 11.27 -12.41 5.47
N THR A 88 11.76 -13.50 4.89
CA THR A 88 11.41 -14.88 5.29
C THR A 88 11.68 -15.10 6.77
N ILE A 89 12.89 -14.76 7.23
CA ILE A 89 13.31 -14.94 8.63
C ILE A 89 12.49 -14.04 9.56
N THR A 90 12.35 -12.77 9.21
CA THR A 90 11.70 -11.79 10.09
C THR A 90 10.18 -12.02 10.18
N MET A 91 9.51 -12.28 9.06
CA MET A 91 8.07 -12.52 9.04
C MET A 91 7.70 -13.94 9.49
N GLY A 92 8.45 -14.95 9.05
CA GLY A 92 8.27 -16.32 9.52
C GLY A 92 8.59 -16.46 11.02
N GLY A 93 9.59 -15.72 11.51
CA GLY A 93 9.97 -15.65 12.91
C GLY A 93 8.86 -15.11 13.83
N LEU A 94 7.91 -14.31 13.30
CA LEU A 94 6.76 -13.83 14.07
C LEU A 94 5.89 -14.98 14.61
N ALA A 95 5.91 -16.15 13.98
CA ALA A 95 5.20 -17.33 14.48
C ALA A 95 5.68 -17.79 15.86
N PHE A 96 6.92 -17.46 16.23
CA PHE A 96 7.60 -17.95 17.44
C PHE A 96 7.80 -16.89 18.51
N VAL A 97 7.34 -15.66 18.29
CA VAL A 97 7.53 -14.58 19.26
C VAL A 97 6.80 -14.86 20.57
N PRO A 98 7.48 -14.67 21.72
CA PRO A 98 6.90 -14.90 23.03
C PRO A 98 6.13 -13.69 23.59
N ASN A 99 6.42 -12.48 23.13
CA ASN A 99 5.85 -11.25 23.66
C ASN A 99 5.87 -10.11 22.62
N ILE A 100 5.24 -8.99 22.98
CA ILE A 100 5.08 -7.80 22.14
C ILE A 100 6.43 -7.16 21.74
N TYR A 101 7.44 -7.18 22.58
CA TYR A 101 8.74 -6.55 22.29
C TYR A 101 9.46 -7.26 21.15
N TRP A 102 9.45 -8.58 21.14
CA TRP A 102 9.98 -9.39 20.03
C TRP A 102 9.20 -9.18 18.74
N LEU A 103 7.89 -9.01 18.84
CA LEU A 103 7.06 -8.68 17.69
C LEU A 103 7.50 -7.33 17.08
N ILE A 104 7.58 -6.28 17.89
CA ILE A 104 8.01 -4.94 17.42
C ILE A 104 9.43 -4.99 16.82
N PHE A 105 10.35 -5.70 17.48
CA PHE A 105 11.72 -5.87 17.00
C PHE A 105 11.78 -6.56 15.63
N LEU A 106 11.10 -7.68 15.43
CA LEU A 106 11.06 -8.36 14.14
C LEU A 106 10.36 -7.53 13.07
N ARG A 107 9.34 -6.77 13.42
CA ARG A 107 8.67 -5.83 12.50
C ARG A 107 9.59 -4.69 12.07
N LEU A 108 10.42 -4.16 12.98
CA LEU A 108 11.45 -3.18 12.64
C LEU A 108 12.48 -3.77 11.68
N LEU A 109 13.01 -4.97 11.98
CA LEU A 109 13.94 -5.66 11.09
C LEU A 109 13.32 -5.98 9.73
N ASN A 110 12.04 -6.37 9.69
CA ASN A 110 11.33 -6.62 8.43
C ASN A 110 11.34 -5.38 7.52
N GLY A 111 11.04 -4.21 8.07
CA GLY A 111 11.11 -2.96 7.31
C GLY A 111 12.53 -2.62 6.87
N LEU A 112 13.51 -2.77 7.76
CA LEU A 112 14.93 -2.53 7.46
C LEU A 112 15.40 -3.33 6.24
N PHE A 113 14.98 -4.58 6.11
CA PHE A 113 15.37 -5.45 5.00
C PHE A 113 14.37 -5.47 3.84
N ALA A 114 13.28 -4.73 3.88
CA ALA A 114 12.31 -4.65 2.79
C ALA A 114 12.95 -4.17 1.46
N GLY A 115 12.25 -4.40 0.36
CA GLY A 115 12.69 -3.89 -0.94
C GLY A 115 12.59 -4.87 -2.12
N PHE A 116 11.89 -6.00 -1.98
CA PHE A 116 11.71 -6.95 -3.06
C PHE A 116 11.01 -6.31 -4.27
N VAL A 117 9.82 -5.74 -4.06
CA VAL A 117 8.98 -5.15 -5.12
C VAL A 117 9.67 -4.01 -5.88
N PRO A 118 10.28 -2.98 -5.23
CA PRO A 118 10.95 -1.92 -5.97
C PRO A 118 12.16 -2.42 -6.77
N ASN A 119 12.92 -3.41 -6.28
CA ASN A 119 14.01 -3.99 -7.03
C ASN A 119 13.51 -4.84 -8.21
N ALA A 120 12.43 -5.60 -8.07
CA ALA A 120 11.79 -6.31 -9.17
C ALA A 120 11.32 -5.34 -10.27
N THR A 121 10.71 -4.23 -9.86
CA THR A 121 10.26 -3.18 -10.78
C THR A 121 11.44 -2.55 -11.53
N ALA A 122 12.52 -2.21 -10.83
CA ALA A 122 13.71 -1.63 -11.43
C ALA A 122 14.43 -2.61 -12.37
N LEU A 123 14.49 -3.91 -12.00
CA LEU A 123 15.05 -4.96 -12.85
C LEU A 123 14.31 -5.07 -14.19
N ILE A 124 12.98 -5.18 -14.12
CA ILE A 124 12.17 -5.29 -15.34
C ILE A 124 12.26 -4.00 -16.16
N ALA A 125 12.21 -2.84 -15.54
CA ALA A 125 12.36 -1.57 -16.24
C ALA A 125 13.68 -1.44 -17.01
N SER A 126 14.78 -2.01 -16.50
CA SER A 126 16.09 -1.98 -17.16
C SER A 126 16.23 -2.96 -18.32
N GLN A 127 15.42 -4.03 -18.37
CA GLN A 127 15.53 -5.10 -19.37
C GLN A 127 14.54 -4.99 -20.52
N VAL A 128 13.43 -4.26 -20.31
CA VAL A 128 12.35 -4.16 -21.29
C VAL A 128 12.62 -3.05 -22.30
N PRO A 129 12.38 -3.29 -23.61
CA PRO A 129 12.45 -2.23 -24.63
C PRO A 129 11.51 -1.06 -24.29
N LYS A 130 11.95 0.18 -24.58
CA LYS A 130 11.22 1.41 -24.21
C LYS A 130 9.76 1.41 -24.67
N GLU A 131 9.50 0.86 -25.85
CA GLU A 131 8.16 0.78 -26.47
C GLU A 131 7.20 -0.15 -25.72
N LYS A 132 7.72 -1.10 -24.93
CA LYS A 132 6.94 -2.11 -24.18
C LYS A 132 7.00 -1.89 -22.67
N SER A 133 7.74 -0.88 -22.20
CA SER A 133 7.98 -0.64 -20.78
C SER A 133 6.69 -0.40 -20.00
N GLY A 134 5.77 0.41 -20.52
CA GLY A 134 4.48 0.67 -19.88
C GLY A 134 3.65 -0.59 -19.67
N THR A 135 3.54 -1.44 -20.72
CA THR A 135 2.81 -2.71 -20.63
C THR A 135 3.45 -3.68 -19.66
N ALA A 136 4.78 -3.81 -19.68
CA ALA A 136 5.50 -4.75 -18.82
C ALA A 136 5.41 -4.34 -17.34
N LEU A 137 5.62 -3.06 -17.03
CA LEU A 137 5.52 -2.56 -15.65
C LEU A 137 4.07 -2.54 -15.14
N GLY A 138 3.10 -2.26 -16.02
CA GLY A 138 1.69 -2.40 -15.71
C GLY A 138 1.33 -3.85 -15.35
N THR A 139 1.78 -4.82 -16.18
CA THR A 139 1.61 -6.25 -15.88
C THR A 139 2.28 -6.62 -14.56
N LEU A 140 3.51 -6.18 -14.32
CA LEU A 140 4.22 -6.47 -13.07
C LEU A 140 3.47 -5.97 -11.83
N SER A 141 2.89 -4.77 -11.91
CA SER A 141 2.10 -4.17 -10.82
C SER A 141 0.87 -4.99 -10.47
N THR A 142 0.23 -5.64 -11.46
CA THR A 142 -0.93 -6.49 -11.20
C THR A 142 -0.61 -7.66 -10.26
N GLY A 143 0.64 -8.13 -10.22
CA GLY A 143 1.08 -9.16 -9.27
C GLY A 143 0.93 -8.70 -7.83
N VAL A 144 1.47 -7.52 -7.48
CA VAL A 144 1.33 -6.94 -6.13
C VAL A 144 -0.13 -6.74 -5.77
N VAL A 145 -0.91 -6.15 -6.69
CA VAL A 145 -2.34 -5.88 -6.47
C VAL A 145 -3.10 -7.19 -6.21
N ALA A 146 -2.94 -8.20 -7.06
CA ALA A 146 -3.59 -9.49 -6.88
C ALA A 146 -3.22 -10.14 -5.55
N GLY A 147 -1.94 -10.09 -5.16
CA GLY A 147 -1.47 -10.57 -3.86
C GLY A 147 -2.13 -9.84 -2.69
N THR A 148 -2.12 -8.50 -2.74
CA THR A 148 -2.73 -7.70 -1.66
C THR A 148 -4.24 -7.88 -1.52
N LEU A 149 -4.93 -8.18 -2.61
CA LEU A 149 -6.38 -8.45 -2.60
C LEU A 149 -6.73 -9.83 -2.05
N THR A 150 -5.94 -10.85 -2.42
CA THR A 150 -6.20 -12.23 -2.01
C THR A 150 -5.64 -12.55 -0.63
N GLY A 151 -4.60 -11.82 -0.19
CA GLY A 151 -3.91 -12.05 1.08
C GLY A 151 -4.84 -12.13 2.29
N PRO A 152 -5.66 -11.11 2.60
CA PRO A 152 -6.51 -11.11 3.77
C PRO A 152 -7.55 -12.24 3.78
N PHE A 153 -8.05 -12.61 2.62
CA PHE A 153 -8.97 -13.75 2.48
C PHE A 153 -8.27 -15.08 2.82
N ILE A 154 -7.09 -15.33 2.21
CA ILE A 154 -6.30 -16.54 2.48
C ILE A 154 -5.85 -16.55 3.94
N GLY A 155 -5.38 -15.40 4.45
CA GLY A 155 -4.92 -15.25 5.83
C GLY A 155 -6.02 -15.51 6.84
N GLY A 156 -7.23 -14.98 6.61
CA GLY A 156 -8.38 -15.21 7.46
C GLY A 156 -8.79 -16.68 7.51
N PHE A 157 -8.83 -17.33 6.36
CA PHE A 157 -9.16 -18.75 6.26
C PHE A 157 -8.13 -19.64 7.00
N ILE A 158 -6.84 -19.40 6.77
CA ILE A 158 -5.77 -20.16 7.44
C ILE A 158 -5.72 -19.86 8.93
N ALA A 159 -5.91 -18.59 9.33
CA ALA A 159 -5.91 -18.20 10.74
C ALA A 159 -7.05 -18.84 11.53
N GLU A 160 -8.22 -18.99 10.91
CA GLU A 160 -9.39 -19.62 11.53
C GLU A 160 -9.20 -21.13 11.73
N LEU A 161 -8.65 -21.83 10.74
CA LEU A 161 -8.49 -23.28 10.78
C LEU A 161 -7.27 -23.74 11.58
N PHE A 162 -6.15 -23.04 11.46
CA PHE A 162 -4.84 -23.48 11.95
C PHE A 162 -4.22 -22.51 12.97
N GLY A 163 -4.92 -21.43 13.29
CA GLY A 163 -4.47 -20.38 14.18
C GLY A 163 -3.55 -19.35 13.52
N ILE A 164 -3.49 -18.18 14.14
CA ILE A 164 -2.82 -16.99 13.59
C ILE A 164 -1.29 -17.17 13.42
N ARG A 165 -0.64 -17.99 14.25
CA ARG A 165 0.80 -18.26 14.13
C ARG A 165 1.15 -18.98 12.83
N THR A 166 0.26 -19.84 12.34
CA THR A 166 0.40 -20.54 11.05
C THR A 166 0.39 -19.57 9.87
N VAL A 167 -0.33 -18.46 9.97
CA VAL A 167 -0.33 -17.40 8.94
C VAL A 167 1.08 -16.82 8.75
N PHE A 168 1.81 -16.59 9.83
CA PHE A 168 3.20 -16.09 9.74
C PHE A 168 4.15 -17.10 9.10
N LEU A 169 3.97 -18.40 9.36
CA LEU A 169 4.73 -19.46 8.69
C LEU A 169 4.41 -19.49 7.18
N LEU A 170 3.15 -19.36 6.83
CA LEU A 170 2.73 -19.27 5.41
C LEU A 170 3.36 -18.05 4.73
N VAL A 171 3.34 -16.89 5.39
CA VAL A 171 4.00 -15.66 4.89
C VAL A 171 5.49 -15.89 4.69
N GLY A 172 6.16 -16.48 5.66
CA GLY A 172 7.58 -16.85 5.55
C GLY A 172 7.83 -17.79 4.36
N SER A 173 6.98 -18.79 4.17
CA SER A 173 7.06 -19.73 3.06
C SER A 173 6.87 -19.04 1.70
N PHE A 174 5.94 -18.11 1.59
CA PHE A 174 5.73 -17.33 0.36
C PHE A 174 6.95 -16.46 0.01
N LEU A 175 7.52 -15.80 1.00
CA LEU A 175 8.72 -14.97 0.82
C LEU A 175 9.96 -15.82 0.50
N PHE A 176 10.09 -16.98 1.13
CA PHE A 176 11.13 -17.95 0.79
C PHE A 176 10.99 -18.44 -0.65
N LEU A 177 9.79 -18.82 -1.06
CA LEU A 177 9.52 -19.22 -2.44
C LEU A 177 9.85 -18.11 -3.44
N ALA A 178 9.48 -16.85 -3.13
CA ALA A 178 9.84 -15.71 -3.98
C ALA A 178 11.36 -15.55 -4.09
N ALA A 179 12.11 -15.74 -3.00
CA ALA A 179 13.57 -15.71 -3.00
C ALA A 179 14.16 -16.86 -3.84
N VAL A 180 13.68 -18.09 -3.67
CA VAL A 180 14.14 -19.28 -4.43
C VAL A 180 13.87 -19.08 -5.93
N LEU A 181 12.67 -18.65 -6.30
CA LEU A 181 12.33 -18.37 -7.70
C LEU A 181 13.26 -17.29 -8.29
N THR A 182 13.60 -16.28 -7.51
CA THR A 182 14.55 -15.24 -7.92
C THR A 182 15.95 -15.80 -8.11
N ILE A 183 16.43 -16.65 -7.21
CA ILE A 183 17.76 -17.29 -7.30
C ILE A 183 17.85 -18.15 -8.58
N CYS A 184 16.87 -19.03 -8.78
CA CYS A 184 16.91 -20.06 -9.80
C CYS A 184 16.61 -19.53 -11.21
N PHE A 185 15.68 -18.60 -11.34
CA PHE A 185 15.10 -18.27 -12.64
C PHE A 185 15.34 -16.82 -13.11
N ILE A 186 15.51 -15.84 -12.22
CA ILE A 186 15.82 -14.48 -12.64
C ILE A 186 17.25 -14.42 -13.19
N LYS A 187 17.40 -13.81 -14.37
CA LYS A 187 18.69 -13.53 -14.99
C LYS A 187 18.94 -12.03 -15.04
N GLU A 188 20.10 -11.60 -14.62
CA GLU A 188 20.54 -10.20 -14.68
C GLU A 188 21.97 -10.14 -15.21
N GLU A 189 22.19 -9.36 -16.26
CA GLU A 189 23.52 -8.88 -16.67
C GLU A 189 23.67 -7.47 -16.14
N PHE A 190 24.36 -7.37 -15.01
CA PHE A 190 24.49 -6.10 -14.31
C PHE A 190 25.55 -5.22 -14.97
N GLN A 191 25.14 -3.99 -15.33
CA GLN A 191 26.05 -2.92 -15.71
C GLN A 191 25.82 -1.75 -14.73
N PRO A 192 26.87 -1.26 -14.04
CA PRO A 192 26.76 -0.12 -13.15
C PRO A 192 26.16 1.09 -13.87
N VAL A 193 25.12 1.68 -13.31
CA VAL A 193 24.46 2.85 -13.91
C VAL A 193 25.35 4.07 -13.71
N ALA A 194 25.78 4.71 -14.80
CA ALA A 194 26.44 6.01 -14.75
C ALA A 194 25.48 7.06 -14.17
N LYS A 195 25.94 7.87 -13.21
CA LYS A 195 25.14 8.94 -12.60
C LYS A 195 24.82 9.99 -13.67
N GLU A 196 23.60 9.98 -14.20
CA GLU A 196 23.08 11.11 -14.98
C GLU A 196 23.05 12.38 -14.10
N LYS A 197 23.44 13.53 -14.68
CA LYS A 197 23.37 14.84 -14.01
C LYS A 197 21.89 15.15 -13.73
N ALA A 198 21.50 14.97 -12.49
CA ALA A 198 20.15 15.25 -12.05
C ALA A 198 19.91 16.78 -12.02
N ILE A 199 18.80 17.26 -12.62
CA ILE A 199 18.36 18.65 -12.50
C ILE A 199 18.19 19.00 -11.01
N PRO A 200 18.64 20.14 -10.48
CA PRO A 200 18.46 20.51 -9.07
C PRO A 200 16.98 20.51 -8.68
N THR A 201 16.64 19.99 -7.50
CA THR A 201 15.25 19.89 -7.03
C THR A 201 14.57 21.27 -6.96
N LYS A 202 15.32 22.32 -6.63
CA LYS A 202 14.83 23.71 -6.58
C LYS A 202 14.33 24.19 -7.94
N GLU A 203 15.05 23.89 -9.02
CA GLU A 203 14.66 24.25 -10.39
C GLU A 203 13.41 23.51 -10.84
N LEU A 204 13.20 22.28 -10.36
CA LEU A 204 11.99 21.51 -10.66
C LEU A 204 10.74 22.20 -10.11
N PHE A 205 10.75 22.61 -8.83
CA PHE A 205 9.58 23.25 -8.21
C PHE A 205 9.30 24.64 -8.79
N THR A 206 10.32 25.35 -9.24
CA THR A 206 10.14 26.65 -9.92
C THR A 206 9.66 26.53 -11.36
N SER A 207 9.87 25.38 -12.01
CA SER A 207 9.43 25.12 -13.39
C SER A 207 7.98 24.61 -13.50
N VAL A 208 7.36 24.21 -12.39
CA VAL A 208 5.96 23.76 -12.38
C VAL A 208 5.02 24.97 -12.40
N LYS A 209 4.12 25.01 -13.38
CA LYS A 209 3.16 26.12 -13.58
C LYS A 209 2.25 26.37 -12.36
N TYR A 210 1.93 25.31 -11.57
CA TYR A 210 0.99 25.36 -10.44
C TYR A 210 1.58 24.70 -9.18
N PRO A 211 2.52 25.36 -8.45
CA PRO A 211 3.20 24.74 -7.31
C PRO A 211 2.23 24.41 -6.14
N TYR A 212 1.22 25.24 -5.90
CA TYR A 212 0.23 24.99 -4.86
C TYR A 212 -0.66 23.76 -5.16
N LEU A 213 -1.01 23.56 -6.44
CA LEU A 213 -1.75 22.37 -6.86
C LEU A 213 -0.90 21.11 -6.72
N LEU A 214 0.40 21.20 -7.04
CA LEU A 214 1.33 20.11 -6.88
C LEU A 214 1.40 19.64 -5.40
N VAL A 215 1.58 20.57 -4.47
CA VAL A 215 1.61 20.27 -3.03
C VAL A 215 0.28 19.68 -2.56
N ASN A 216 -0.85 20.24 -3.01
CA ASN A 216 -2.16 19.72 -2.66
C ASN A 216 -2.39 18.29 -3.17
N LEU A 217 -1.92 17.94 -4.36
CA LEU A 217 -2.00 16.58 -4.89
C LEU A 217 -1.13 15.60 -4.07
N PHE A 218 0.04 16.03 -3.58
CA PHE A 218 0.85 15.25 -2.64
C PHE A 218 0.12 15.02 -1.32
N LEU A 219 -0.49 16.06 -0.75
CA LEU A 219 -1.30 15.93 0.46
C LEU A 219 -2.53 15.05 0.22
N THR A 220 -3.13 15.12 -0.96
CA THR A 220 -4.23 14.23 -1.34
C THR A 220 -3.78 12.76 -1.36
N SER A 221 -2.61 12.46 -1.92
CA SER A 221 -2.03 11.11 -1.88
C SER A 221 -1.75 10.63 -0.45
N PHE A 222 -1.24 11.52 0.40
CA PHE A 222 -1.07 11.25 1.83
C PHE A 222 -2.40 10.88 2.48
N VAL A 223 -3.46 11.71 2.29
CA VAL A 223 -4.78 11.48 2.90
C VAL A 223 -5.43 10.19 2.39
N ILE A 224 -5.30 9.86 1.09
CA ILE A 224 -5.81 8.61 0.54
C ILE A 224 -5.19 7.40 1.25
N GLN A 225 -3.88 7.39 1.39
CA GLN A 225 -3.19 6.27 2.04
C GLN A 225 -3.38 6.24 3.54
N PHE A 226 -3.34 7.41 4.19
CA PHE A 226 -3.66 7.58 5.60
C PHE A 226 -5.03 7.00 5.93
N SER A 227 -6.05 7.38 5.18
CA SER A 227 -7.43 6.93 5.40
C SER A 227 -7.61 5.42 5.19
N ALA A 228 -6.92 4.85 4.19
CA ALA A 228 -6.97 3.41 3.94
C ALA A 228 -6.30 2.61 5.07
N GLN A 229 -5.19 3.11 5.61
CA GLN A 229 -4.36 2.40 6.59
C GLN A 229 -4.74 2.65 8.05
N SER A 230 -5.47 3.73 8.36
CA SER A 230 -5.96 4.02 9.73
C SER A 230 -6.94 2.95 10.25
N ILE A 231 -7.65 2.29 9.36
CA ILE A 231 -8.67 1.29 9.70
C ILE A 231 -8.07 -0.13 9.85
N GLY A 232 -6.95 -0.41 9.16
CA GLY A 232 -6.33 -1.74 9.15
C GLY A 232 -6.15 -2.35 10.55
N PRO A 233 -5.50 -1.66 11.50
CA PRO A 233 -5.21 -2.18 12.84
C PRO A 233 -6.42 -2.38 13.73
N ILE A 234 -7.57 -1.84 13.39
CA ILE A 234 -8.76 -1.87 14.26
C ILE A 234 -9.89 -2.72 13.68
N LEU A 235 -9.78 -3.13 12.41
CA LEU A 235 -10.94 -3.69 11.69
C LEU A 235 -11.44 -4.99 12.34
N ALA A 236 -10.56 -5.92 12.70
CA ALA A 236 -10.97 -7.16 13.33
C ALA A 236 -11.59 -6.94 14.73
N LEU A 237 -11.10 -5.94 15.46
CA LEU A 237 -11.67 -5.56 16.76
C LEU A 237 -13.06 -4.94 16.58
N TYR A 238 -13.24 -4.11 15.57
CA TYR A 238 -14.54 -3.52 15.25
C TYR A 238 -15.54 -4.57 14.77
N VAL A 239 -15.12 -5.53 13.94
CA VAL A 239 -15.96 -6.67 13.52
C VAL A 239 -16.41 -7.49 14.73
N ARG A 240 -15.52 -7.69 15.73
CA ARG A 240 -15.87 -8.34 17.00
C ARG A 240 -16.88 -7.52 17.82
N GLU A 241 -16.72 -6.21 17.91
CA GLU A 241 -17.67 -5.33 18.59
C GLU A 241 -19.06 -5.35 17.95
N LEU A 242 -19.13 -5.52 16.62
CA LEU A 242 -20.37 -5.68 15.87
C LEU A 242 -21.05 -7.06 16.08
N GLY A 243 -20.53 -7.88 16.99
CA GLY A 243 -21.12 -9.16 17.40
C GLY A 243 -20.58 -10.40 16.68
N GLN A 244 -19.54 -10.28 15.86
CA GLN A 244 -18.90 -11.42 15.20
C GLN A 244 -17.93 -12.11 16.17
N THR A 245 -18.34 -13.23 16.76
CA THR A 245 -17.49 -14.03 17.66
C THR A 245 -16.98 -15.30 17.00
N GLU A 246 -17.81 -15.96 16.19
CA GLU A 246 -17.43 -17.15 15.44
C GLU A 246 -16.81 -16.79 14.09
N ASN A 247 -15.78 -17.51 13.67
CA ASN A 247 -15.07 -17.28 12.39
C ASN A 247 -14.60 -15.82 12.22
N LEU A 248 -14.22 -15.14 13.32
CA LEU A 248 -13.87 -13.72 13.35
C LEU A 248 -12.78 -13.37 12.35
N LEU A 249 -11.74 -14.17 12.28
CA LEU A 249 -10.58 -13.91 11.41
C LEU A 249 -10.95 -14.08 9.94
N PHE A 250 -11.72 -15.10 9.61
CA PHE A 250 -12.21 -15.33 8.24
C PHE A 250 -13.12 -14.17 7.78
N VAL A 251 -14.11 -13.79 8.59
CA VAL A 251 -15.05 -12.70 8.27
C VAL A 251 -14.29 -11.36 8.14
N SER A 252 -13.34 -11.08 9.03
CA SER A 252 -12.50 -9.88 8.94
C SER A 252 -11.68 -9.87 7.65
N GLY A 253 -11.06 -10.97 7.28
CA GLY A 253 -10.33 -11.12 6.03
C GLY A 253 -11.21 -10.92 4.80
N LEU A 254 -12.44 -11.46 4.81
CA LEU A 254 -13.41 -11.27 3.73
C LEU A 254 -13.82 -9.80 3.58
N ILE A 255 -14.08 -9.11 4.69
CA ILE A 255 -14.44 -7.67 4.70
C ILE A 255 -13.29 -6.81 4.12
N VAL A 256 -12.03 -7.10 4.47
CA VAL A 256 -10.88 -6.39 3.90
C VAL A 256 -10.75 -6.67 2.41
N SER A 257 -10.82 -7.93 2.01
CA SER A 257 -10.67 -8.33 0.61
C SER A 257 -11.79 -7.80 -0.28
N SER A 258 -13.02 -7.64 0.24
CA SER A 258 -14.18 -7.13 -0.50
C SER A 258 -13.92 -5.75 -1.09
N MET A 259 -13.30 -4.84 -0.33
CA MET A 259 -12.89 -3.51 -0.79
C MET A 259 -11.87 -3.61 -1.94
N GLY A 260 -10.91 -4.49 -1.82
CA GLY A 260 -9.89 -4.69 -2.83
C GLY A 260 -10.46 -5.21 -4.16
N PHE A 261 -11.30 -6.24 -4.10
CA PHE A 261 -11.97 -6.80 -5.28
C PHE A 261 -12.83 -5.77 -6.01
N SER A 262 -13.63 -5.00 -5.26
CA SER A 262 -14.47 -3.96 -5.85
C SER A 262 -13.65 -2.82 -6.47
N SER A 263 -12.54 -2.42 -5.84
CA SER A 263 -11.61 -1.41 -6.37
C SER A 263 -10.97 -1.87 -7.69
N MET A 264 -10.57 -3.15 -7.78
CA MET A 264 -10.03 -3.72 -9.01
C MET A 264 -11.04 -3.69 -10.15
N ILE A 265 -12.29 -4.07 -9.88
CA ILE A 265 -13.38 -4.03 -10.87
C ILE A 265 -13.62 -2.59 -11.35
N SER A 266 -13.64 -1.63 -10.44
CA SER A 266 -13.96 -0.25 -10.75
C SER A 266 -12.83 0.53 -11.41
N ALA A 267 -11.56 0.19 -11.17
CA ALA A 267 -10.40 0.96 -11.61
C ALA A 267 -10.37 1.20 -13.13
N GLY A 268 -10.68 0.18 -13.93
CA GLY A 268 -10.72 0.31 -15.39
C GLY A 268 -11.87 1.21 -15.91
N VAL A 269 -13.02 1.15 -15.24
CA VAL A 269 -14.19 1.98 -15.57
C VAL A 269 -13.93 3.42 -15.14
N MET A 270 -13.41 3.62 -13.94
CA MET A 270 -13.12 4.94 -13.37
C MET A 270 -12.00 5.66 -14.14
N GLY A 271 -10.99 4.94 -14.63
CA GLY A 271 -9.97 5.52 -15.49
C GLY A 271 -10.56 6.11 -16.77
N LYS A 272 -11.39 5.34 -17.50
CA LYS A 272 -12.10 5.81 -18.71
C LYS A 272 -13.07 6.96 -18.42
N LEU A 273 -13.72 6.93 -17.26
CA LEU A 273 -14.63 8.00 -16.84
C LEU A 273 -13.85 9.29 -16.55
N GLY A 274 -12.67 9.19 -15.91
CA GLY A 274 -11.79 10.32 -15.64
C GLY A 274 -11.31 11.02 -16.92
N ASP A 275 -11.02 10.25 -17.96
CA ASP A 275 -10.63 10.80 -19.27
C ASP A 275 -11.77 11.56 -19.95
N LYS A 276 -13.04 11.13 -19.78
CA LYS A 276 -14.24 11.77 -20.36
C LYS A 276 -14.72 12.99 -19.56
N VAL A 277 -14.82 12.88 -18.25
CA VAL A 277 -15.44 13.90 -17.37
C VAL A 277 -14.41 14.90 -16.84
N GLY A 278 -13.13 14.53 -16.89
CA GLY A 278 -12.01 15.25 -16.31
C GLY A 278 -11.59 14.67 -14.96
N ASN A 279 -10.30 14.36 -14.82
CA ASN A 279 -9.74 13.71 -13.62
C ASN A 279 -9.91 14.55 -12.36
N HIS A 280 -9.93 15.89 -12.45
CA HIS A 280 -10.15 16.78 -11.31
C HIS A 280 -11.57 16.65 -10.74
N ARG A 281 -12.61 16.57 -11.61
CA ARG A 281 -13.99 16.38 -11.17
C ARG A 281 -14.18 14.99 -10.56
N LEU A 282 -13.66 13.97 -11.23
CA LEU A 282 -13.76 12.60 -10.77
C LEU A 282 -13.09 12.42 -9.40
N LEU A 283 -11.93 13.05 -9.18
CA LEU A 283 -11.22 13.00 -7.89
C LEU A 283 -12.07 13.58 -6.75
N VAL A 284 -12.68 14.76 -6.95
CA VAL A 284 -13.56 15.40 -5.94
C VAL A 284 -14.80 14.55 -5.66
N VAL A 285 -15.44 14.03 -6.71
CA VAL A 285 -16.62 13.16 -6.57
C VAL A 285 -16.27 11.88 -5.80
N ALA A 286 -15.13 11.25 -6.12
CA ALA A 286 -14.67 10.03 -5.45
C ALA A 286 -14.30 10.29 -3.98
N GLN A 287 -13.70 11.44 -3.65
CA GLN A 287 -13.44 11.83 -2.27
C GLN A 287 -14.75 12.08 -1.51
N PHE A 288 -15.69 12.83 -2.08
CA PHE A 288 -17.00 13.07 -1.47
C PHE A 288 -17.77 11.76 -1.23
N TYR A 289 -17.77 10.86 -2.20
CA TYR A 289 -18.31 9.52 -2.05
C TYR A 289 -17.63 8.76 -0.90
N SER A 290 -16.30 8.84 -0.79
CA SER A 290 -15.53 8.19 0.28
C SER A 290 -15.92 8.73 1.66
N VAL A 291 -16.16 10.05 1.81
CA VAL A 291 -16.66 10.66 3.04
C VAL A 291 -17.97 10.00 3.48
N ILE A 292 -18.94 9.88 2.56
CA ILE A 292 -20.24 9.28 2.86
C ILE A 292 -20.08 7.81 3.28
N ILE A 293 -19.28 7.04 2.56
CA ILE A 293 -19.09 5.62 2.89
C ILE A 293 -18.37 5.43 4.24
N TYR A 294 -17.39 6.28 4.59
CA TYR A 294 -16.78 6.23 5.92
C TYR A 294 -17.80 6.53 7.05
N LEU A 295 -18.71 7.49 6.83
CA LEU A 295 -19.79 7.76 7.77
C LEU A 295 -20.76 6.56 7.90
N LEU A 296 -21.06 5.88 6.81
CA LEU A 296 -21.85 4.65 6.83
C LEU A 296 -21.12 3.53 7.57
N CYS A 297 -19.82 3.35 7.34
CA CYS A 297 -19.02 2.37 8.08
C CYS A 297 -18.98 2.67 9.59
N ALA A 298 -18.90 3.95 9.97
CA ALA A 298 -18.96 4.36 11.37
C ALA A 298 -20.29 3.98 12.07
N ASN A 299 -21.37 3.90 11.32
CA ASN A 299 -22.71 3.58 11.83
C ASN A 299 -23.17 2.17 11.44
N ALA A 300 -22.24 1.29 11.07
CA ALA A 300 -22.57 -0.10 10.78
C ALA A 300 -23.07 -0.80 12.05
N SER A 301 -24.16 -1.57 11.95
CA SER A 301 -24.77 -2.31 13.04
C SER A 301 -24.54 -3.84 12.94
N SER A 302 -23.89 -4.29 11.88
CA SER A 302 -23.53 -5.69 11.71
C SER A 302 -22.28 -5.87 10.84
N PRO A 303 -21.55 -7.01 10.98
CA PRO A 303 -20.42 -7.33 10.14
C PRO A 303 -20.74 -7.38 8.64
N LEU A 304 -21.91 -7.92 8.29
CA LEU A 304 -22.39 -7.98 6.90
C LEU A 304 -22.57 -6.56 6.31
N GLN A 305 -23.18 -5.66 7.07
CA GLN A 305 -23.40 -4.28 6.67
C GLN A 305 -22.06 -3.55 6.49
N LEU A 306 -21.11 -3.74 7.41
CA LEU A 306 -19.75 -3.21 7.28
C LEU A 306 -19.06 -3.74 6.00
N GLY A 307 -19.18 -5.05 5.73
CA GLY A 307 -18.63 -5.67 4.53
C GLY A 307 -19.20 -5.08 3.24
N LEU A 308 -20.53 -4.85 3.20
CA LEU A 308 -21.20 -4.20 2.09
C LEU A 308 -20.68 -2.75 1.89
N TYR A 309 -20.57 -1.98 2.96
CA TYR A 309 -20.04 -0.61 2.88
C TYR A 309 -18.57 -0.59 2.45
N ARG A 310 -17.75 -1.52 2.91
CA ARG A 310 -16.35 -1.68 2.46
C ARG A 310 -16.26 -2.06 0.98
N PHE A 311 -17.16 -2.91 0.51
CA PHE A 311 -17.27 -3.22 -0.92
C PHE A 311 -17.65 -1.97 -1.74
N LEU A 312 -18.66 -1.23 -1.32
CA LEU A 312 -19.04 0.04 -1.96
C LEU A 312 -17.88 1.04 -1.92
N PHE A 313 -17.15 1.15 -0.81
CA PHE A 313 -15.97 2.01 -0.70
C PHE A 313 -14.94 1.70 -1.80
N GLY A 314 -14.66 0.42 -2.04
CA GLY A 314 -13.72 0.01 -3.08
C GLY A 314 -14.13 0.47 -4.48
N LEU A 315 -15.42 0.50 -4.79
CA LEU A 315 -15.90 1.00 -6.10
C LEU A 315 -15.51 2.47 -6.34
N GLY A 316 -15.54 3.30 -5.31
CA GLY A 316 -15.14 4.73 -5.41
C GLY A 316 -13.64 4.93 -5.41
N THR A 317 -12.89 4.14 -4.63
CA THR A 317 -11.44 4.32 -4.45
C THR A 317 -10.62 3.98 -5.69
N GLY A 318 -11.16 3.18 -6.62
CA GLY A 318 -10.54 2.89 -7.90
C GLY A 318 -10.23 4.13 -8.76
N ALA A 319 -10.89 5.28 -8.48
CA ALA A 319 -10.64 6.55 -9.16
C ALA A 319 -9.55 7.42 -8.49
N LEU A 320 -9.27 7.23 -7.20
CA LEU A 320 -8.49 8.19 -6.40
C LEU A 320 -7.03 8.27 -6.85
N ILE A 321 -6.30 7.15 -6.78
CA ILE A 321 -4.86 7.12 -7.12
C ILE A 321 -4.62 7.41 -8.61
N PRO A 322 -5.34 6.79 -9.56
CA PRO A 322 -5.20 7.13 -10.97
C PRO A 322 -5.53 8.60 -11.26
N GLY A 323 -6.54 9.16 -10.59
CA GLY A 323 -6.93 10.57 -10.73
C GLY A 323 -5.80 11.53 -10.31
N VAL A 324 -5.18 11.30 -9.14
CA VAL A 324 -4.02 12.09 -8.68
C VAL A 324 -2.86 11.97 -9.68
N ASN A 325 -2.52 10.74 -10.08
CA ASN A 325 -1.40 10.50 -10.99
C ASN A 325 -1.62 11.16 -12.36
N ALA A 326 -2.84 11.10 -12.90
CA ALA A 326 -3.19 11.77 -14.16
C ALA A 326 -3.07 13.30 -14.05
N LEU A 327 -3.50 13.89 -12.93
CA LEU A 327 -3.35 15.33 -12.69
C LEU A 327 -1.88 15.73 -12.54
N LEU A 328 -1.09 14.98 -11.76
CA LEU A 328 0.35 15.21 -11.62
C LEU A 328 1.06 15.17 -12.97
N SER A 329 0.73 14.22 -13.84
CA SER A 329 1.36 14.12 -15.16
C SER A 329 1.00 15.30 -16.08
N LYS A 330 -0.21 15.86 -15.94
CA LYS A 330 -0.65 17.03 -16.74
C LYS A 330 0.02 18.32 -16.34
N ILE A 331 0.27 18.54 -15.04
CA ILE A 331 0.83 19.81 -14.54
C ILE A 331 2.37 19.83 -14.50
N THR A 332 3.01 18.68 -14.72
CA THR A 332 4.45 18.52 -14.58
C THR A 332 5.15 18.52 -15.95
N PRO A 333 6.20 19.31 -16.18
CA PRO A 333 7.03 19.22 -17.37
C PRO A 333 7.64 17.83 -17.56
N LYS A 334 7.76 17.36 -18.82
CA LYS A 334 8.27 15.99 -19.13
C LYS A 334 9.61 15.67 -18.45
N ALA A 335 10.52 16.65 -18.37
CA ALA A 335 11.84 16.48 -17.74
C ALA A 335 11.80 16.28 -16.21
N GLY A 336 10.70 16.66 -15.53
CA GLY A 336 10.55 16.57 -14.07
C GLY A 336 9.60 15.48 -13.58
N ILE A 337 8.93 14.80 -14.49
CA ILE A 337 7.81 13.91 -14.17
C ILE A 337 8.19 12.79 -13.18
N SER A 338 9.33 12.12 -13.41
CA SER A 338 9.80 11.01 -12.55
C SER A 338 10.04 11.46 -11.11
N ARG A 339 10.55 12.69 -10.92
CA ARG A 339 10.80 13.24 -9.57
C ARG A 339 9.52 13.65 -8.86
N VAL A 340 8.59 14.28 -9.58
CA VAL A 340 7.29 14.63 -9.00
C VAL A 340 6.57 13.37 -8.54
N PHE A 341 6.60 12.29 -9.33
CA PHE A 341 6.06 11.01 -8.90
C PHE A 341 6.81 10.40 -7.72
N ALA A 342 8.14 10.54 -7.65
CA ALA A 342 8.91 10.09 -6.50
C ALA A 342 8.53 10.86 -5.22
N PHE A 343 8.38 12.19 -5.29
CA PHE A 343 7.87 12.98 -4.16
C PHE A 343 6.45 12.60 -3.77
N ASN A 344 5.55 12.40 -4.75
CA ASN A 344 4.20 11.92 -4.48
C ASN A 344 4.20 10.58 -3.74
N GLN A 345 5.10 9.68 -4.12
CA GLN A 345 5.26 8.39 -3.46
C GLN A 345 5.73 8.52 -2.01
N VAL A 346 6.58 9.50 -1.69
CA VAL A 346 6.98 9.78 -0.30
C VAL A 346 5.77 10.17 0.54
N PHE A 347 4.92 11.10 0.05
CA PHE A 347 3.71 11.50 0.75
C PHE A 347 2.73 10.34 0.91
N PHE A 348 2.59 9.50 -0.11
CA PHE A 348 1.79 8.29 -0.04
C PHE A 348 2.30 7.34 1.06
N TYR A 349 3.60 7.08 1.11
CA TYR A 349 4.18 6.23 2.17
C TYR A 349 4.07 6.85 3.57
N LEU A 350 4.22 8.17 3.71
CA LEU A 350 3.98 8.86 4.97
C LEU A 350 2.56 8.64 5.50
N GLY A 351 1.55 8.67 4.61
CA GLY A 351 0.19 8.29 4.96
C GLY A 351 0.09 6.86 5.49
N GLY A 352 0.82 5.93 4.87
CA GLY A 352 0.91 4.53 5.31
C GLY A 352 1.60 4.33 6.66
N VAL A 353 2.50 5.24 7.05
CA VAL A 353 3.18 5.23 8.35
C VAL A 353 2.29 5.83 9.44
N VAL A 354 1.72 7.01 9.18
CA VAL A 354 0.96 7.77 10.17
C VAL A 354 -0.44 7.18 10.38
N GLY A 355 -1.05 6.64 9.32
CA GLY A 355 -2.41 6.10 9.36
C GLY A 355 -2.65 5.08 10.47
N PRO A 356 -1.89 3.97 10.53
CA PRO A 356 -2.08 2.94 11.55
C PRO A 356 -1.92 3.46 12.98
N MET A 357 -0.95 4.33 13.23
CA MET A 357 -0.73 4.92 14.56
C MET A 357 -1.88 5.84 14.95
N ALA A 358 -2.27 6.75 14.06
CA ALA A 358 -3.36 7.69 14.32
C ALA A 358 -4.70 6.96 14.51
N GLY A 359 -5.01 5.98 13.64
CA GLY A 359 -6.21 5.17 13.76
C GLY A 359 -6.27 4.41 15.08
N SER A 360 -5.15 3.79 15.48
CA SER A 360 -5.04 3.07 16.75
C SER A 360 -5.15 3.99 17.96
N ALA A 361 -4.54 5.19 17.92
CA ALA A 361 -4.63 6.18 19.01
C ALA A 361 -6.07 6.70 19.19
N VAL A 362 -6.76 7.00 18.09
CA VAL A 362 -8.17 7.41 18.13
C VAL A 362 -9.04 6.27 18.66
N ALA A 363 -8.81 5.02 18.21
CA ALA A 363 -9.57 3.87 18.69
C ALA A 363 -9.42 3.65 20.19
N GLY A 364 -8.20 3.78 20.73
CA GLY A 364 -7.92 3.60 22.16
C GLY A 364 -8.56 4.65 23.06
N GLN A 365 -8.79 5.87 22.54
CA GLN A 365 -9.35 6.97 23.33
C GLN A 365 -10.85 7.16 23.12
N PHE A 366 -11.36 6.94 21.91
CA PHE A 366 -12.72 7.31 21.50
C PHE A 366 -13.51 6.14 20.89
N GLY A 367 -12.94 4.93 20.88
CA GLY A 367 -13.58 3.73 20.32
C GLY A 367 -13.43 3.62 18.79
N TYR A 368 -13.84 2.46 18.25
CA TYR A 368 -13.60 2.13 16.85
C TYR A 368 -14.43 2.95 15.87
N HIS A 369 -15.68 3.31 16.23
CA HIS A 369 -16.52 4.18 15.43
C HIS A 369 -15.87 5.54 15.16
N ALA A 370 -15.19 6.10 16.17
CA ALA A 370 -14.51 7.39 16.07
C ALA A 370 -13.40 7.40 15.02
N VAL A 371 -12.75 6.29 14.76
CA VAL A 371 -11.73 6.18 13.70
C VAL A 371 -12.32 6.46 12.32
N PHE A 372 -13.50 5.93 12.04
CA PHE A 372 -14.19 6.18 10.77
C PHE A 372 -14.67 7.62 10.66
N TYR A 373 -15.17 8.22 11.75
CA TYR A 373 -15.54 9.65 11.77
C TYR A 373 -14.33 10.55 11.55
N ALA A 374 -13.22 10.31 12.26
CA ALA A 374 -11.98 11.07 12.10
C ALA A 374 -11.42 10.94 10.68
N THR A 375 -11.42 9.72 10.14
CA THR A 375 -10.97 9.44 8.77
C THR A 375 -11.87 10.17 7.75
N SER A 376 -13.19 10.10 7.94
CA SER A 376 -14.16 10.83 7.10
C SER A 376 -13.89 12.32 7.09
N LEU A 377 -13.62 12.90 8.26
CA LEU A 377 -13.30 14.32 8.42
C LEU A 377 -12.00 14.70 7.67
N CYS A 378 -10.95 13.90 7.80
CA CYS A 378 -9.69 14.13 7.06
C CYS A 378 -9.90 14.10 5.54
N VAL A 379 -10.69 13.14 5.04
CA VAL A 379 -11.01 13.05 3.60
C VAL A 379 -11.90 14.22 3.18
N ALA A 380 -12.84 14.68 4.01
CA ALA A 380 -13.70 15.84 3.74
C ALA A 380 -12.88 17.13 3.61
N PHE A 381 -11.90 17.35 4.49
CA PHE A 381 -10.97 18.48 4.37
C PHE A 381 -10.17 18.42 3.07
N SER A 382 -9.61 17.26 2.72
CA SER A 382 -8.91 17.09 1.44
C SER A 382 -9.81 17.34 0.24
N CYS A 383 -11.06 16.86 0.28
CA CYS A 383 -12.06 17.08 -0.75
C CYS A 383 -12.38 18.58 -0.92
N LEU A 384 -12.60 19.30 0.19
CA LEU A 384 -12.87 20.73 0.18
C LEU A 384 -11.68 21.52 -0.41
N PHE A 385 -10.45 21.18 -0.02
CA PHE A 385 -9.24 21.82 -0.54
C PHE A 385 -9.10 21.59 -2.05
N ASN A 386 -9.33 20.38 -2.53
CA ASN A 386 -9.33 20.05 -3.96
C ASN A 386 -10.42 20.84 -4.70
N LEU A 387 -11.64 20.89 -4.15
CA LEU A 387 -12.76 21.62 -4.74
C LEU A 387 -12.45 23.12 -4.90
N LEU A 388 -11.88 23.74 -3.87
CA LEU A 388 -11.53 25.17 -3.90
C LEU A 388 -10.43 25.47 -4.92
N GLN A 389 -9.37 24.66 -4.96
CA GLN A 389 -8.28 24.84 -5.92
C GLN A 389 -8.73 24.61 -7.36
N PHE A 390 -9.48 23.55 -7.63
CA PHE A 390 -9.98 23.30 -8.99
C PHE A 390 -10.97 24.36 -9.47
N ARG A 391 -11.81 24.91 -8.59
CA ARG A 391 -12.68 26.06 -8.95
C ARG A 391 -11.88 27.28 -9.38
N THR A 392 -10.78 27.57 -8.71
CA THR A 392 -9.90 28.68 -9.05
C THR A 392 -9.26 28.48 -10.42
N LEU A 393 -8.76 27.28 -10.70
CA LEU A 393 -8.10 26.94 -11.97
C LEU A 393 -9.08 26.83 -13.15
N LEU A 394 -10.31 26.36 -12.93
CA LEU A 394 -11.35 26.31 -13.96
C LEU A 394 -11.84 27.71 -14.37
N LYS A 395 -11.84 28.69 -13.46
CA LYS A 395 -12.14 30.10 -13.79
C LYS A 395 -11.11 30.70 -14.76
N VAL A 396 -9.89 30.21 -14.72
CA VAL A 396 -8.78 30.67 -15.59
C VAL A 396 -8.72 29.88 -16.90
N LYS A 397 -9.64 28.91 -17.17
CA LYS A 397 -9.68 28.04 -18.37
C LYS A 397 -8.39 27.24 -18.63
N GLU A 398 -7.68 26.84 -17.60
CA GLU A 398 -6.31 26.30 -17.71
C GLU A 398 -6.16 24.78 -17.45
N ILE A 399 -7.28 24.04 -17.17
CA ILE A 399 -7.25 22.58 -16.98
C ILE A 399 -8.32 21.89 -17.85
#